data_493877eea96293bd735d2c3844beaa7a
#
_entry.id   493877eea96293bd735d2c3844beaa7a
#
_cell.length_a   1.000
_cell.length_b   1.000
_cell.length_c   1.000
_cell.angle_alpha   90.00
_cell.angle_beta   90.00
_cell.angle_gamma   90.00
#
_symmetry.space_group_name_H-M   'P 1'
#
loop_
_entity.id
_entity.type
_entity.pdbx_description
1 polymer ?
#
loop_
_entity_poly.entity_id
_entity_poly.type
_entity_poly.pdbx_seq_one_letter_code
_entity_poly.pdbx_strand_id
1 'polypeptide(L)'
;MASENVSVSGLAGRYATALFELASESKALDAVGGDLTRLSALIDGSPDLARLVRSPVFSRDEQGKAIAAVLDRLGVDQLTKNFIGLLAQKRRLFALPGIVRDFETLLANQRGQMSAEVVSAQPLKPEQRTALAGTLKDALKRDVRIAERVDPTLLGGLIVKVGSRQIDSSLKSKLVRLERAMKGA
;
A
#
# COMPACT_ATOMS: atom_id res chain seq x y z
N MET A 1 13.26 19.33 11.53
CA MET A 1 13.41 18.01 10.92
C MET A 1 12.21 17.83 10.01
N ALA A 2 12.40 17.98 8.71
CA ALA A 2 11.34 17.90 7.73
C ALA A 2 10.91 16.44 7.57
N SER A 3 9.66 16.14 7.93
CA SER A 3 9.01 14.88 7.58
C SER A 3 8.99 14.81 6.05
N GLU A 4 9.72 13.89 5.44
CA GLU A 4 9.54 13.56 4.02
C GLU A 4 8.09 13.07 3.86
N ASN A 5 7.22 13.98 3.44
CA ASN A 5 5.86 13.69 3.06
C ASN A 5 5.92 12.72 1.87
N VAL A 6 5.64 11.45 2.14
CA VAL A 6 5.26 10.50 1.08
C VAL A 6 4.02 11.11 0.45
N SER A 7 4.18 11.65 -0.75
CA SER A 7 3.14 12.36 -1.47
C SER A 7 2.10 11.36 -1.97
N VAL A 8 1.14 11.09 -1.11
CA VAL A 8 -0.08 10.39 -1.46
C VAL A 8 -0.91 11.38 -2.27
N SER A 9 -0.96 11.22 -3.59
CA SER A 9 -1.57 12.20 -4.49
C SER A 9 -2.97 11.80 -4.93
N GLY A 10 -3.81 12.78 -5.23
CA GLY A 10 -5.15 12.56 -5.75
C GLY A 10 -6.27 12.55 -4.70
N LEU A 11 -7.46 12.11 -5.12
CA LEU A 11 -8.65 12.08 -4.28
C LEU A 11 -8.46 11.11 -3.11
N ALA A 12 -7.97 9.89 -3.38
CA ALA A 12 -7.76 8.85 -2.39
C ALA A 12 -6.77 9.31 -1.31
N GLY A 13 -5.67 9.93 -1.71
CA GLY A 13 -4.65 10.44 -0.79
C GLY A 13 -5.15 11.47 0.19
N ARG A 14 -5.97 12.43 -0.26
CA ARG A 14 -6.56 13.44 0.63
C ARG A 14 -7.45 12.82 1.71
N TYR A 15 -8.27 11.82 1.32
CA TYR A 15 -9.12 11.11 2.27
C TYR A 15 -8.32 10.22 3.21
N ALA A 16 -7.30 9.53 2.71
CA ALA A 16 -6.42 8.71 3.53
C ALA A 16 -5.66 9.54 4.57
N THR A 17 -5.13 10.71 4.19
CA THR A 17 -4.45 11.62 5.11
C THR A 17 -5.41 12.14 6.18
N ALA A 18 -6.61 12.61 5.81
CA ALA A 18 -7.59 13.10 6.75
C ALA A 18 -8.04 12.01 7.75
N LEU A 19 -8.29 10.78 7.27
CA LEU A 19 -8.62 9.66 8.15
C LEU A 19 -7.47 9.31 9.08
N PHE A 20 -6.24 9.35 8.56
CA PHE A 20 -5.04 9.06 9.33
C PHE A 20 -4.81 10.07 10.46
N GLU A 21 -5.01 11.36 10.19
CA GLU A 21 -4.93 12.42 11.20
C GLU A 21 -5.99 12.22 12.29
N LEU A 22 -7.25 11.99 11.92
CA LEU A 22 -8.34 11.74 12.87
C LEU A 22 -8.10 10.47 13.70
N ALA A 23 -7.62 9.39 13.07
CA ALA A 23 -7.31 8.15 13.77
C ALA A 23 -6.09 8.31 14.71
N SER A 24 -5.13 9.16 14.35
CA SER A 24 -3.97 9.50 15.19
C SER A 24 -4.38 10.29 16.43
N GLU A 25 -5.22 11.33 16.27
CA GLU A 25 -5.76 12.12 17.36
C GLU A 25 -6.58 11.27 18.34
N SER A 26 -7.40 10.35 17.80
CA SER A 26 -8.23 9.43 18.58
C SER A 26 -7.45 8.23 19.13
N LYS A 27 -6.15 8.10 18.87
CA LYS A 27 -5.31 6.92 19.21
C LYS A 27 -5.89 5.59 18.70
N ALA A 28 -6.61 5.63 17.58
CA ALA A 28 -7.32 4.50 17.00
C ALA A 28 -6.68 3.98 15.70
N LEU A 29 -5.42 4.34 15.39
CA LEU A 29 -4.73 3.99 14.15
C LEU A 29 -4.72 2.50 13.86
N ASP A 30 -4.45 1.67 14.87
CA ASP A 30 -4.38 0.23 14.71
C ASP A 30 -5.77 -0.38 14.49
N ALA A 31 -6.79 0.12 15.20
CA ALA A 31 -8.17 -0.31 15.05
C ALA A 31 -8.69 0.03 13.64
N VAL A 32 -8.55 1.29 13.22
CA VAL A 32 -8.96 1.75 11.89
C VAL A 32 -8.19 1.00 10.79
N GLY A 33 -6.88 0.81 10.94
CA GLY A 33 -6.07 0.04 9.99
C GLY A 33 -6.55 -1.41 9.85
N GLY A 34 -6.84 -2.08 10.96
CA GLY A 34 -7.40 -3.43 10.98
C GLY A 34 -8.78 -3.52 10.34
N ASP A 35 -9.65 -2.52 10.59
CA ASP A 35 -10.98 -2.42 9.98
C ASP A 35 -10.90 -2.27 8.47
N LEU A 36 -10.06 -1.36 7.99
CA LEU A 36 -9.86 -1.11 6.57
C LEU A 36 -9.30 -2.34 5.85
N THR A 37 -8.36 -3.06 6.45
CA THR A 37 -7.80 -4.30 5.90
C THR A 37 -8.87 -5.38 5.80
N ARG A 38 -9.69 -5.58 6.85
CA ARG A 38 -10.81 -6.54 6.83
C ARG A 38 -11.85 -6.19 5.78
N LEU A 39 -12.18 -4.91 5.64
CA LEU A 39 -13.13 -4.44 4.63
C LEU A 39 -12.59 -4.63 3.22
N SER A 40 -11.30 -4.34 2.97
CA SER A 40 -10.66 -4.58 1.67
C SER A 40 -10.71 -6.05 1.29
N ALA A 41 -10.36 -6.95 2.21
CA ALA A 41 -10.43 -8.39 1.98
C ALA A 41 -11.84 -8.87 1.62
N LEU A 42 -12.89 -8.30 2.25
CA LEU A 42 -14.27 -8.60 1.90
C LEU A 42 -14.68 -8.08 0.52
N ILE A 43 -14.23 -6.89 0.15
CA ILE A 43 -14.50 -6.32 -1.19
C ILE A 43 -13.84 -7.19 -2.26
N ASP A 44 -12.60 -7.63 -2.02
CA ASP A 44 -11.85 -8.47 -2.96
C ASP A 44 -12.43 -9.90 -3.05
N GLY A 45 -12.97 -10.42 -1.95
CA GLY A 45 -13.58 -11.75 -1.87
C GLY A 45 -15.03 -11.82 -2.35
N SER A 46 -15.72 -10.68 -2.57
CA SER A 46 -17.13 -10.63 -2.96
C SER A 46 -17.34 -9.79 -4.22
N PRO A 47 -17.61 -10.41 -5.39
CA PRO A 47 -17.91 -9.69 -6.64
C PRO A 47 -19.09 -8.72 -6.50
N ASP A 48 -20.08 -9.06 -5.71
CA ASP A 48 -21.26 -8.21 -5.51
C ASP A 48 -20.93 -6.97 -4.67
N LEU A 49 -20.11 -7.13 -3.64
CA LEU A 49 -19.64 -5.99 -2.84
C LEU A 49 -18.68 -5.10 -3.65
N ALA A 50 -17.82 -5.68 -4.45
CA ALA A 50 -16.96 -4.93 -5.37
C ALA A 50 -17.78 -4.14 -6.40
N ARG A 51 -18.87 -4.74 -6.91
CA ARG A 51 -19.83 -4.06 -7.80
C ARG A 51 -20.54 -2.92 -7.09
N LEU A 52 -21.03 -3.13 -5.87
CA LEU A 52 -21.68 -2.10 -5.06
C LEU A 52 -20.78 -0.88 -4.85
N VAL A 53 -19.51 -1.10 -4.54
CA VAL A 53 -18.53 -0.05 -4.28
C VAL A 53 -18.17 0.74 -5.55
N ARG A 54 -18.05 0.06 -6.70
CA ARG A 54 -17.54 0.64 -7.95
C ARG A 54 -18.62 1.15 -8.89
N SER A 55 -19.83 0.58 -8.83
CA SER A 55 -20.88 0.86 -9.81
C SER A 55 -21.61 2.17 -9.52
N PRO A 56 -21.75 3.07 -10.50
CA PRO A 56 -22.55 4.28 -10.37
C PRO A 56 -24.06 4.04 -10.48
N VAL A 57 -24.49 2.81 -10.80
CA VAL A 57 -25.91 2.46 -11.05
C VAL A 57 -26.73 2.53 -9.75
N PHE A 58 -26.12 2.18 -8.62
CA PHE A 58 -26.81 2.23 -7.34
C PHE A 58 -27.03 3.66 -6.87
N SER A 59 -28.19 3.92 -6.29
CA SER A 59 -28.47 5.20 -5.66
C SER A 59 -27.57 5.40 -4.42
N ARG A 60 -27.38 6.64 -4.01
CA ARG A 60 -26.61 6.98 -2.80
C ARG A 60 -27.16 6.29 -1.56
N ASP A 61 -28.49 6.22 -1.45
CA ASP A 61 -29.17 5.65 -0.28
C ASP A 61 -29.06 4.12 -0.26
N GLU A 62 -29.13 3.46 -1.39
CA GLU A 62 -28.91 2.02 -1.52
C GLU A 62 -27.46 1.65 -1.17
N GLN A 63 -26.48 2.37 -1.73
CA GLN A 63 -25.07 2.18 -1.39
C GLN A 63 -24.81 2.42 0.11
N GLY A 64 -25.38 3.49 0.67
CA GLY A 64 -25.23 3.83 2.08
C GLY A 64 -25.80 2.75 3.01
N LYS A 65 -27.03 2.29 2.74
CA LYS A 65 -27.69 1.22 3.53
C LYS A 65 -26.93 -0.11 3.44
N ALA A 66 -26.53 -0.50 2.21
CA ALA A 66 -25.84 -1.75 2.00
C ALA A 66 -24.47 -1.77 2.68
N ILE A 67 -23.67 -0.69 2.53
CA ILE A 67 -22.35 -0.63 3.16
C ILE A 67 -22.48 -0.54 4.70
N ALA A 68 -23.46 0.18 5.24
CA ALA A 68 -23.71 0.24 6.67
C ALA A 68 -24.01 -1.14 7.27
N ALA A 69 -24.84 -1.94 6.61
CA ALA A 69 -25.14 -3.30 7.04
C ALA A 69 -23.90 -4.21 7.05
N VAL A 70 -22.98 -4.04 6.09
CA VAL A 70 -21.70 -4.75 6.04
C VAL A 70 -20.81 -4.31 7.21
N LEU A 71 -20.68 -3.02 7.47
CA LEU A 71 -19.87 -2.48 8.56
C LEU A 71 -20.39 -2.89 9.95
N ASP A 72 -21.71 -2.97 10.11
CA ASP A 72 -22.32 -3.42 11.35
C ASP A 72 -22.00 -4.90 11.63
N ARG A 73 -22.04 -5.75 10.60
CA ARG A 73 -21.64 -7.17 10.73
C ARG A 73 -20.17 -7.37 11.02
N LEU A 74 -19.32 -6.48 10.47
CA LEU A 74 -17.87 -6.51 10.73
C LEU A 74 -17.48 -6.02 12.13
N GLY A 75 -18.37 -5.31 12.81
CA GLY A 75 -18.09 -4.72 14.12
C GLY A 75 -16.93 -3.73 14.09
N VAL A 76 -16.87 -2.90 13.05
CA VAL A 76 -15.81 -1.89 12.87
C VAL A 76 -15.99 -0.71 13.84
N ASP A 77 -14.90 -0.01 14.10
CA ASP A 77 -14.88 1.19 14.95
C ASP A 77 -15.83 2.29 14.43
N GLN A 78 -16.35 3.12 15.35
CA GLN A 78 -17.29 4.19 15.00
C GLN A 78 -16.68 5.22 14.04
N LEU A 79 -15.39 5.51 14.18
CA LEU A 79 -14.67 6.42 13.27
C LEU A 79 -14.67 5.86 11.85
N THR A 80 -14.39 4.57 11.70
CA THR A 80 -14.43 3.86 10.40
C THR A 80 -15.84 3.88 9.81
N LYS A 81 -16.89 3.63 10.61
CA LYS A 81 -18.29 3.71 10.16
C LYS A 81 -18.64 5.10 9.64
N ASN A 82 -18.33 6.12 10.42
CA ASN A 82 -18.61 7.52 10.07
C ASN A 82 -17.90 7.94 8.78
N PHE A 83 -16.63 7.56 8.64
CA PHE A 83 -15.82 7.87 7.46
C PHE A 83 -16.39 7.21 6.20
N ILE A 84 -16.69 5.91 6.25
CA ILE A 84 -17.24 5.18 5.09
C ILE A 84 -18.65 5.68 4.76
N GLY A 85 -19.47 5.99 5.77
CA GLY A 85 -20.76 6.66 5.60
C GLY A 85 -20.65 7.99 4.86
N LEU A 86 -19.63 8.81 5.20
CA LEU A 86 -19.34 10.06 4.51
C LEU A 86 -18.96 9.82 3.03
N LEU A 87 -18.14 8.80 2.75
CA LEU A 87 -17.79 8.43 1.37
C LEU A 87 -19.03 8.04 0.56
N ALA A 88 -19.95 7.28 1.15
CA ALA A 88 -21.22 6.90 0.51
C ALA A 88 -22.09 8.14 0.21
N GLN A 89 -22.25 9.04 1.19
CA GLN A 89 -23.00 10.30 1.01
C GLN A 89 -22.41 11.19 -0.09
N LYS A 90 -21.10 11.21 -0.22
CA LYS A 90 -20.38 12.01 -1.24
C LYS A 90 -20.24 11.27 -2.58
N ARG A 91 -20.82 10.07 -2.76
CA ARG A 91 -20.66 9.21 -3.93
C ARG A 91 -19.20 8.90 -4.29
N ARG A 92 -18.38 8.66 -3.26
CA ARG A 92 -16.93 8.43 -3.38
C ARG A 92 -16.48 7.05 -2.89
N LEU A 93 -17.40 6.10 -2.74
CA LEU A 93 -17.08 4.73 -2.34
C LEU A 93 -16.11 4.05 -3.32
N PHE A 94 -16.16 4.40 -4.60
CA PHE A 94 -15.22 3.87 -5.61
C PHE A 94 -13.75 4.17 -5.30
N ALA A 95 -13.47 5.22 -4.51
CA ALA A 95 -12.12 5.58 -4.10
C ALA A 95 -11.60 4.72 -2.93
N LEU A 96 -12.48 3.97 -2.26
CA LEU A 96 -12.17 3.21 -1.05
C LEU A 96 -10.94 2.29 -1.19
N PRO A 97 -10.77 1.47 -2.26
CA PRO A 97 -9.57 0.64 -2.41
C PRO A 97 -8.26 1.45 -2.50
N GLY A 98 -8.33 2.65 -3.08
CA GLY A 98 -7.20 3.58 -3.11
C GLY A 98 -6.90 4.16 -1.74
N ILE A 99 -7.94 4.57 -1.02
CA ILE A 99 -7.84 5.13 0.34
C ILE A 99 -7.21 4.12 1.30
N VAL A 100 -7.62 2.84 1.22
CA VAL A 100 -7.05 1.78 2.06
C VAL A 100 -5.55 1.65 1.82
N ARG A 101 -5.10 1.54 0.57
CA ARG A 101 -3.66 1.44 0.23
C ARG A 101 -2.86 2.64 0.71
N ASP A 102 -3.42 3.82 0.53
CA ASP A 102 -2.75 5.06 0.92
C ASP A 102 -2.67 5.18 2.45
N PHE A 103 -3.73 4.79 3.18
CA PHE A 103 -3.74 4.73 4.65
C PHE A 103 -2.72 3.72 5.19
N GLU A 104 -2.64 2.52 4.60
CA GLU A 104 -1.64 1.51 4.97
C GLU A 104 -0.21 2.03 4.78
N THR A 105 0.02 2.79 3.71
CA THR A 105 1.31 3.44 3.44
C THR A 105 1.66 4.47 4.51
N LEU A 106 0.70 5.32 4.90
CA LEU A 106 0.89 6.31 5.97
C LEU A 106 1.15 5.62 7.31
N LEU A 107 0.41 4.56 7.62
CA LEU A 107 0.57 3.78 8.85
C LEU A 107 1.95 3.11 8.92
N ALA A 108 2.41 2.52 7.81
CA ALA A 108 3.74 1.93 7.72
C ALA A 108 4.85 2.98 7.94
N ASN A 109 4.70 4.16 7.35
CA ASN A 109 5.65 5.27 7.52
C ASN A 109 5.69 5.76 8.97
N GLN A 110 4.54 5.90 9.63
CA GLN A 110 4.50 6.31 11.04
C GLN A 110 5.16 5.29 11.97
N ARG A 111 4.98 4.00 11.69
CA ARG A 111 5.64 2.92 12.44
C ARG A 111 7.14 2.82 12.16
N GLY A 112 7.67 3.73 11.33
CA GLY A 112 9.07 3.69 10.90
C GLY A 112 9.39 2.52 9.98
N GLN A 113 8.37 1.84 9.45
CA GLN A 113 8.53 0.77 8.48
C GLN A 113 8.71 1.39 7.09
N MET A 114 9.85 1.16 6.48
CA MET A 114 10.05 1.49 5.07
C MET A 114 9.61 0.31 4.20
N SER A 115 8.86 0.57 3.14
CA SER A 115 8.61 -0.45 2.12
C SER A 115 9.75 -0.45 1.11
N ALA A 116 10.35 -1.62 0.89
CA ALA A 116 11.29 -1.85 -0.18
C ALA A 116 10.62 -2.70 -1.27
N GLU A 117 10.50 -2.16 -2.47
CA GLU A 117 10.13 -2.95 -3.64
C GLU A 117 11.37 -3.69 -4.13
N VAL A 118 11.30 -5.01 -4.16
CA VAL A 118 12.40 -5.88 -4.62
C VAL A 118 11.95 -6.58 -5.89
N VAL A 119 12.59 -6.25 -7.00
CA VAL A 119 12.36 -6.92 -8.28
C VAL A 119 13.48 -7.92 -8.51
N SER A 120 13.13 -9.18 -8.68
CA SER A 120 14.05 -10.30 -8.90
C SER A 120 13.71 -11.07 -10.17
N ALA A 121 14.71 -11.75 -10.79
CA ALA A 121 14.48 -12.57 -11.98
C ALA A 121 13.67 -13.85 -11.67
N GLN A 122 13.72 -14.32 -10.42
CA GLN A 122 13.01 -15.51 -9.92
C GLN A 122 12.51 -15.23 -8.50
N PRO A 123 11.47 -15.94 -8.03
CA PRO A 123 11.00 -15.83 -6.66
C PRO A 123 12.12 -16.00 -5.64
N LEU A 124 12.20 -15.14 -4.65
CA LEU A 124 13.22 -15.24 -3.61
C LEU A 124 12.93 -16.41 -2.68
N LYS A 125 13.97 -17.18 -2.36
CA LYS A 125 13.86 -18.21 -1.33
C LYS A 125 13.64 -17.56 0.06
N PRO A 126 12.96 -18.23 0.99
CA PRO A 126 12.71 -17.68 2.34
C PRO A 126 13.98 -17.19 3.03
N GLU A 127 15.08 -17.93 2.92
CA GLU A 127 16.40 -17.57 3.47
C GLU A 127 16.96 -16.27 2.87
N GLN A 128 16.84 -16.11 1.55
CA GLN A 128 17.28 -14.92 0.83
C GLN A 128 16.45 -13.70 1.22
N ARG A 129 15.13 -13.87 1.40
CA ARG A 129 14.23 -12.83 1.86
C ARG A 129 14.60 -12.35 3.27
N THR A 130 14.88 -13.28 4.18
CA THR A 130 15.29 -12.96 5.55
C THR A 130 16.64 -12.25 5.58
N ALA A 131 17.63 -12.73 4.83
CA ALA A 131 18.94 -12.10 4.73
C ALA A 131 18.85 -10.68 4.14
N LEU A 132 18.03 -10.49 3.09
CA LEU A 132 17.81 -9.18 2.47
C LEU A 132 17.13 -8.21 3.44
N ALA A 133 16.10 -8.68 4.18
CA ALA A 133 15.43 -7.88 5.20
C ALA A 133 16.40 -7.43 6.29
N GLY A 134 17.27 -8.33 6.76
CA GLY A 134 18.33 -8.02 7.74
C GLY A 134 19.29 -6.95 7.21
N THR A 135 19.82 -7.14 6.01
CA THR A 135 20.74 -6.17 5.39
C THR A 135 20.10 -4.80 5.20
N LEU A 136 18.84 -4.76 4.76
CA LEU A 136 18.10 -3.50 4.59
C LEU A 136 17.81 -2.83 5.94
N LYS A 137 17.45 -3.59 6.96
CA LYS A 137 17.25 -3.09 8.34
C LYS A 137 18.54 -2.47 8.89
N ASP A 138 19.68 -3.13 8.70
CA ASP A 138 20.98 -2.64 9.16
C ASP A 138 21.43 -1.38 8.43
N ALA A 139 21.21 -1.34 7.11
CA ALA A 139 21.59 -0.19 6.28
C ALA A 139 20.70 1.04 6.52
N LEU A 140 19.39 0.83 6.75
CA LEU A 140 18.40 1.89 6.87
C LEU A 140 18.09 2.24 8.35
N LYS A 141 18.54 1.41 9.29
CA LYS A 141 18.26 1.54 10.75
C LYS A 141 16.75 1.60 11.05
N ARG A 142 15.92 0.95 10.21
CA ARG A 142 14.46 0.90 10.31
C ARG A 142 13.95 -0.47 9.86
N ASP A 143 12.80 -0.87 10.36
CA ASP A 143 12.15 -2.08 9.87
C ASP A 143 11.67 -1.90 8.42
N VAL A 144 12.02 -2.85 7.56
CA VAL A 144 11.74 -2.79 6.13
C VAL A 144 10.76 -3.90 5.75
N ARG A 145 9.60 -3.51 5.20
CA ARG A 145 8.66 -4.46 4.58
C ARG A 145 9.05 -4.67 3.12
N ILE A 146 9.36 -5.90 2.76
CA ILE A 146 9.73 -6.28 1.39
C ILE A 146 8.46 -6.58 0.60
N ALA A 147 8.22 -5.80 -0.46
CA ALA A 147 7.25 -6.08 -1.52
C ALA A 147 8.00 -6.73 -2.70
N GLU A 148 7.77 -8.02 -2.93
CA GLU A 148 8.47 -8.78 -3.97
C GLU A 148 7.71 -8.73 -5.28
N ARG A 149 8.45 -8.52 -6.39
CA ARG A 149 7.97 -8.61 -7.76
C ARG A 149 8.94 -9.44 -8.58
N VAL A 150 8.42 -10.39 -9.36
CA VAL A 150 9.24 -11.19 -10.26
C VAL A 150 9.21 -10.59 -11.66
N ASP A 151 10.40 -10.34 -12.22
CA ASP A 151 10.59 -9.89 -13.60
C ASP A 151 11.69 -10.73 -14.28
N PRO A 152 11.31 -11.73 -15.09
CA PRO A 152 12.27 -12.61 -15.79
C PRO A 152 13.20 -11.87 -16.75
N THR A 153 12.87 -10.64 -17.15
CA THR A 153 13.70 -9.87 -18.10
C THR A 153 15.03 -9.40 -17.51
N LEU A 154 15.22 -9.51 -16.18
CA LEU A 154 16.45 -9.14 -15.50
C LEU A 154 17.61 -10.10 -15.73
N LEU A 155 17.37 -11.30 -16.30
CA LEU A 155 18.33 -12.39 -16.50
C LEU A 155 18.92 -12.94 -15.19
N GLY A 156 18.94 -12.15 -14.11
CA GLY A 156 19.46 -12.50 -12.79
C GLY A 156 19.80 -11.27 -11.96
N GLY A 157 20.07 -11.47 -10.66
CA GLY A 157 20.27 -10.40 -9.70
C GLY A 157 18.95 -9.80 -9.22
N LEU A 158 19.01 -8.63 -8.60
CA LEU A 158 17.85 -7.95 -8.06
C LEU A 158 17.97 -6.43 -8.16
N ILE A 159 16.82 -5.77 -8.22
CA ILE A 159 16.67 -4.33 -8.09
C ILE A 159 15.92 -4.06 -6.79
N VAL A 160 16.48 -3.22 -5.94
CA VAL A 160 15.86 -2.81 -4.66
C VAL A 160 15.53 -1.33 -4.75
N LYS A 161 14.26 -0.99 -4.59
CA LYS A 161 13.79 0.38 -4.57
C LYS A 161 13.24 0.70 -3.18
N VAL A 162 13.80 1.70 -2.53
CA VAL A 162 13.39 2.16 -1.20
C VAL A 162 13.15 3.67 -1.25
N GLY A 163 11.88 4.07 -1.21
CA GLY A 163 11.51 5.46 -1.41
C GLY A 163 12.01 6.01 -2.75
N SER A 164 12.83 7.06 -2.72
CA SER A 164 13.44 7.68 -3.90
C SER A 164 14.77 7.03 -4.33
N ARG A 165 15.31 6.11 -3.53
CA ARG A 165 16.58 5.42 -3.83
C ARG A 165 16.34 4.10 -4.53
N GLN A 166 17.09 3.84 -5.59
CA GLN A 166 17.08 2.56 -6.31
C GLN A 166 18.51 2.01 -6.37
N ILE A 167 18.66 0.76 -5.97
CA ILE A 167 19.91 0.00 -6.05
C ILE A 167 19.68 -1.11 -7.07
N ASP A 168 20.36 -1.03 -8.19
CA ASP A 168 20.28 -2.00 -9.27
C ASP A 168 21.55 -2.87 -9.32
N SER A 169 21.38 -4.13 -8.92
CA SER A 169 22.41 -5.17 -8.95
C SER A 169 22.12 -6.24 -10.00
N SER A 170 21.24 -5.96 -10.97
CA SER A 170 20.86 -6.91 -12.02
C SER A 170 22.03 -7.23 -12.97
N LEU A 171 22.04 -8.46 -13.48
CA LEU A 171 23.01 -8.87 -14.51
C LEU A 171 22.84 -8.06 -15.79
N LYS A 172 21.62 -7.71 -16.15
CA LYS A 172 21.31 -6.84 -17.29
C LYS A 172 22.05 -5.51 -17.22
N SER A 173 21.98 -4.82 -16.09
CA SER A 173 22.66 -3.54 -15.90
C SER A 173 24.18 -3.68 -15.88
N LYS A 174 24.69 -4.79 -15.32
CA LYS A 174 26.14 -5.09 -15.36
C LYS A 174 26.63 -5.32 -16.78
N LEU A 175 25.89 -6.07 -17.60
CA LEU A 175 26.23 -6.32 -19.01
C LEU A 175 26.20 -5.01 -19.84
N VAL A 176 25.19 -4.16 -19.67
CA VAL A 176 25.13 -2.87 -20.36
C VAL A 176 26.30 -1.97 -19.99
N ARG A 177 26.71 -1.95 -18.71
CA ARG A 177 27.89 -1.20 -18.28
C ARG A 177 29.17 -1.74 -18.90
N LEU A 178 29.31 -3.06 -18.96
CA LEU A 178 30.47 -3.72 -19.60
C LEU A 178 30.52 -3.40 -21.10
N GLU A 179 29.39 -3.52 -21.81
CA GLU A 179 29.30 -3.19 -23.23
C GLU A 179 29.70 -1.72 -23.51
N ARG A 180 29.23 -0.79 -22.68
CA ARG A 180 29.63 0.63 -22.80
C ARG A 180 31.11 0.85 -22.54
N ALA A 181 31.68 0.17 -21.53
CA ALA A 181 33.10 0.27 -21.25
C ALA A 181 33.95 -0.29 -22.39
N MET A 182 33.50 -1.34 -23.09
CA MET A 182 34.19 -1.91 -24.26
C MET A 182 34.03 -1.07 -25.54
N LYS A 183 32.92 -0.33 -25.68
CA LYS A 183 32.69 0.55 -26.84
C LYS A 183 33.30 1.95 -26.68
N GLY A 184 33.66 2.35 -25.48
CA GLY A 184 34.25 3.63 -25.16
C GLY A 184 35.76 3.59 -24.95
N ALA A 185 36.41 2.48 -25.25
CA ALA A 185 37.87 2.29 -25.24
C ALA A 185 38.44 2.34 -26.66
#